data_ba45bc16a8d67cb5945a352f5f1fa21b
#
_entry.id   ba45bc16a8d67cb5945a352f5f1fa21b
#
_cell.length_a   1.000
_cell.length_b   1.000
_cell.length_c   1.000
_cell.angle_alpha   90.00
_cell.angle_beta   90.00
_cell.angle_gamma   90.00
#
_symmetry.space_group_name_H-M   'P 1'
#
loop_
_entity.id
_entity.type
_entity.pdbx_description
1 polymer ?
#
loop_
_entity_poly.entity_id
_entity_poly.type
_entity_poly.pdbx_seq_one_letter_code
_entity_poly.pdbx_strand_id
1 'polypeptide(L)'
;MIAVPTNNLKSELVQKIGRDKVLEIPSFEDLPLPPELRQTIEKNYSMGFINDALESIKTYAHNSKDNSIFMNYLHPETALAHSSKYVIMTHARFLTLPNRVLKNFEVLIDEDILYTMLTRTGSVQISSLKKALKANVFSPEKQIEIEELLKLKDNKC
;
A
#
# COMPACT_ATOMS: atom_id res chain seq x y z
N MET A 1 -12.11 13.12 -5.28
CA MET A 1 -11.52 11.83 -4.82
C MET A 1 -11.99 11.58 -3.41
N ILE A 2 -12.37 10.36 -3.07
CA ILE A 2 -12.82 9.97 -1.72
C ILE A 2 -11.91 8.86 -1.22
N ALA A 3 -11.31 9.06 -0.05
CA ALA A 3 -10.51 8.04 0.64
C ALA A 3 -11.26 7.54 1.87
N VAL A 4 -11.39 6.21 1.99
CA VAL A 4 -12.17 5.54 3.04
C VAL A 4 -11.32 4.52 3.81
N PRO A 5 -11.66 4.21 5.08
CA PRO A 5 -10.83 3.33 5.90
C PRO A 5 -10.82 1.86 5.45
N THR A 6 -11.91 1.37 4.89
CA THR A 6 -12.08 -0.06 4.60
C THR A 6 -12.59 -0.36 3.20
N ASN A 7 -12.32 -1.57 2.71
CA ASN A 7 -12.86 -2.05 1.43
C ASN A 7 -14.38 -2.23 1.45
N ASN A 8 -14.97 -2.56 2.61
CA ASN A 8 -16.42 -2.68 2.72
C ASN A 8 -17.10 -1.33 2.48
N LEU A 9 -16.63 -0.27 3.15
CA LEU A 9 -17.16 1.08 2.96
C LEU A 9 -16.91 1.59 1.53
N LYS A 10 -15.75 1.28 0.95
CA LYS A 10 -15.47 1.54 -0.47
C LYS A 10 -16.54 0.94 -1.37
N SER A 11 -16.82 -0.34 -1.20
CA SER A 11 -17.83 -1.05 -1.99
C SER A 11 -19.25 -0.50 -1.81
N GLU A 12 -19.63 -0.15 -0.57
CA GLU A 12 -20.92 0.49 -0.29
C GLU A 12 -21.08 1.83 -0.99
N LEU A 13 -20.06 2.68 -0.96
CA LEU A 13 -20.07 3.98 -1.63
C LEU A 13 -20.15 3.83 -3.15
N VAL A 14 -19.40 2.89 -3.73
CA VAL A 14 -19.48 2.59 -5.17
C VAL A 14 -20.89 2.18 -5.57
N GLN A 15 -21.56 1.36 -4.75
CA GLN A 15 -22.97 0.98 -5.01
C GLN A 15 -23.93 2.16 -4.89
N LYS A 16 -23.78 3.00 -3.87
CA LYS A 16 -24.65 4.17 -3.64
C LYS A 16 -24.51 5.24 -4.72
N ILE A 17 -23.30 5.51 -5.19
CA ILE A 17 -23.05 6.53 -6.22
C ILE A 17 -23.38 6.01 -7.62
N GLY A 18 -23.17 4.72 -7.85
CA GLY A 18 -23.33 4.05 -9.14
C GLY A 18 -21.96 3.76 -9.79
N ARG A 19 -21.77 2.52 -10.18
CA ARG A 19 -20.50 2.03 -10.76
C ARG A 19 -20.09 2.73 -12.05
N ASP A 20 -21.07 3.20 -12.82
CA ASP A 20 -20.87 3.96 -14.05
C ASP A 20 -20.22 5.34 -13.81
N LYS A 21 -20.44 5.94 -12.62
CA LYS A 21 -19.95 7.25 -12.22
C LYS A 21 -18.65 7.23 -11.42
N VAL A 22 -18.20 6.05 -11.02
CA VAL A 22 -17.07 5.87 -10.13
C VAL A 22 -15.92 5.19 -10.85
N LEU A 23 -14.70 5.69 -10.61
CA LEU A 23 -13.45 4.96 -10.81
C LEU A 23 -13.02 4.41 -9.45
N GLU A 24 -13.12 3.12 -9.30
CA GLU A 24 -12.62 2.42 -8.13
C GLU A 24 -11.14 2.06 -8.32
N ILE A 25 -10.28 2.56 -7.41
CA ILE A 25 -8.87 2.16 -7.38
C ILE A 25 -8.76 0.92 -6.49
N PRO A 26 -8.30 -0.21 -7.04
CA PRO A 26 -8.23 -1.46 -6.29
C PRO A 26 -7.19 -1.40 -5.19
N SER A 27 -7.48 -2.08 -4.09
CA SER A 27 -6.53 -2.44 -3.04
C SER A 27 -5.95 -3.83 -3.33
N PHE A 28 -4.98 -4.27 -2.52
CA PHE A 28 -4.38 -5.60 -2.69
C PHE A 28 -5.42 -6.73 -2.55
N GLU A 29 -6.36 -6.57 -1.63
CA GLU A 29 -7.43 -7.54 -1.37
C GLU A 29 -8.38 -7.73 -2.56
N ASP A 30 -8.52 -6.71 -3.41
CA ASP A 30 -9.39 -6.77 -4.60
C ASP A 30 -8.77 -7.55 -5.76
N LEU A 31 -7.46 -7.84 -5.70
CA LEU A 31 -6.77 -8.54 -6.78
C LEU A 31 -7.19 -10.01 -6.84
N PRO A 32 -7.58 -10.53 -8.01
CA PRO A 32 -7.97 -11.94 -8.19
C PRO A 32 -6.73 -12.84 -8.26
N LEU A 33 -6.00 -12.93 -7.15
CA LEU A 33 -4.79 -13.75 -7.02
C LEU A 33 -5.13 -15.15 -6.50
N PRO A 34 -4.44 -16.20 -7.00
CA PRO A 34 -4.51 -17.52 -6.38
C PRO A 34 -4.05 -17.48 -4.91
N PRO A 35 -4.66 -18.31 -4.03
CA PRO A 35 -4.36 -18.27 -2.59
C PRO A 35 -2.86 -18.39 -2.25
N GLU A 36 -2.15 -19.30 -2.92
CA GLU A 36 -0.71 -19.53 -2.69
C GLU A 36 0.14 -18.30 -3.07
N LEU A 37 -0.18 -17.69 -4.21
CA LEU A 37 0.51 -16.48 -4.66
C LEU A 37 0.20 -15.30 -3.74
N ARG A 38 -1.06 -15.17 -3.31
CA ARG A 38 -1.48 -14.16 -2.34
C ARG A 38 -0.66 -14.26 -1.04
N GLN A 39 -0.56 -15.45 -0.44
CA GLN A 39 0.23 -15.67 0.77
C GLN A 39 1.71 -15.29 0.57
N THR A 40 2.29 -15.65 -0.58
CA THR A 40 3.68 -15.30 -0.90
C THR A 40 3.88 -13.80 -0.97
N ILE A 41 2.96 -13.08 -1.61
CA ILE A 41 3.01 -11.62 -1.75
C ILE A 41 2.80 -10.94 -0.38
N GLU A 42 1.83 -11.40 0.42
CA GLU A 42 1.60 -10.91 1.78
C GLU A 42 2.84 -11.08 2.67
N LYS A 43 3.49 -12.24 2.57
CA LYS A 43 4.76 -12.49 3.26
C LYS A 43 5.85 -11.51 2.82
N ASN A 44 5.99 -11.27 1.52
CA ASN A 44 6.95 -10.31 1.00
C ASN A 44 6.66 -8.89 1.52
N TYR A 45 5.40 -8.46 1.51
CA TYR A 45 5.00 -7.16 2.08
C TYR A 45 5.31 -7.09 3.57
N SER A 46 4.99 -8.12 4.35
CA SER A 46 5.25 -8.15 5.79
C SER A 46 6.74 -8.12 6.13
N MET A 47 7.59 -8.63 5.24
CA MET A 47 9.05 -8.60 5.38
C MET A 47 9.70 -7.32 4.82
N GLY A 48 8.92 -6.42 4.20
CA GLY A 48 9.42 -5.21 3.55
C GLY A 48 10.02 -5.43 2.16
N PHE A 49 9.83 -6.61 1.55
CA PHE A 49 10.27 -6.93 0.18
C PHE A 49 9.25 -6.42 -0.84
N ILE A 50 9.02 -5.10 -0.84
CA ILE A 50 7.97 -4.46 -1.64
C ILE A 50 8.19 -4.69 -3.13
N ASN A 51 9.44 -4.59 -3.61
CA ASN A 51 9.75 -4.79 -5.02
C ASN A 51 9.47 -6.22 -5.48
N ASP A 52 9.81 -7.22 -4.67
CA ASP A 52 9.56 -8.63 -4.99
C ASP A 52 8.06 -8.93 -5.01
N ALA A 53 7.30 -8.32 -4.10
CA ALA A 53 5.84 -8.39 -4.08
C ALA A 53 5.23 -7.79 -5.36
N LEU A 54 5.66 -6.59 -5.76
CA LEU A 54 5.19 -5.92 -6.97
C LEU A 54 5.58 -6.68 -8.23
N GLU A 55 6.80 -7.22 -8.34
CA GLU A 55 7.23 -8.03 -9.47
C GLU A 55 6.43 -9.34 -9.59
N SER A 56 6.09 -9.96 -8.48
CA SER A 56 5.19 -11.13 -8.47
C SER A 56 3.81 -10.80 -9.02
N ILE A 57 3.25 -9.65 -8.63
CA ILE A 57 1.95 -9.18 -9.15
C ILE A 57 2.04 -8.87 -10.64
N LYS A 58 3.09 -8.19 -11.11
CA LYS A 58 3.31 -7.86 -12.53
C LYS A 58 3.41 -9.13 -13.38
N THR A 59 4.22 -10.10 -12.94
CA THR A 59 4.40 -11.37 -13.63
C THR A 59 3.08 -12.11 -13.78
N TYR A 60 2.27 -12.15 -12.72
CA TYR A 60 0.95 -12.77 -12.77
C TYR A 60 0.00 -12.01 -13.69
N ALA A 61 -0.03 -10.68 -13.60
CA ALA A 61 -0.87 -9.83 -14.44
C ALA A 61 -0.58 -10.01 -15.93
N HIS A 62 0.71 -10.13 -16.30
CA HIS A 62 1.12 -10.34 -17.69
C HIS A 62 0.55 -11.62 -18.30
N ASN A 63 0.36 -12.65 -17.47
CA ASN A 63 -0.17 -13.94 -17.90
C ASN A 63 -1.70 -14.05 -17.73
N SER A 64 -2.36 -13.02 -17.22
CA SER A 64 -3.81 -13.00 -16.98
C SER A 64 -4.56 -12.52 -18.22
N LYS A 65 -5.71 -13.15 -18.52
CA LYS A 65 -6.56 -12.76 -19.66
C LYS A 65 -7.16 -11.36 -19.49
N ASP A 66 -7.53 -11.00 -18.26
CA ASP A 66 -7.98 -9.66 -17.90
C ASP A 66 -6.97 -9.08 -16.89
N ASN A 67 -6.18 -8.12 -17.37
CA ASN A 67 -5.17 -7.47 -16.55
C ASN A 67 -5.57 -6.06 -16.08
N SER A 68 -6.80 -5.61 -16.42
CA SER A 68 -7.22 -4.22 -16.17
C SER A 68 -7.18 -3.86 -14.67
N ILE A 69 -7.64 -4.76 -13.79
CA ILE A 69 -7.59 -4.56 -12.34
C ILE A 69 -6.16 -4.47 -11.82
N PHE A 70 -5.26 -5.32 -12.35
CA PHE A 70 -3.85 -5.29 -11.98
C PHE A 70 -3.16 -4.01 -12.45
N MET A 71 -3.47 -3.53 -13.66
CA MET A 71 -2.93 -2.28 -14.19
C MET A 71 -3.39 -1.08 -13.35
N ASN A 72 -4.65 -1.03 -12.96
CA ASN A 72 -5.17 0.01 -12.07
C ASN A 72 -4.55 -0.06 -10.66
N TYR A 73 -4.17 -1.26 -10.21
CA TYR A 73 -3.43 -1.45 -8.96
C TYR A 73 -1.97 -1.00 -9.09
N LEU A 74 -1.27 -1.42 -10.13
CA LEU A 74 0.16 -1.16 -10.31
C LEU A 74 0.44 0.30 -10.73
N HIS A 75 -0.44 0.87 -11.57
CA HIS A 75 -0.30 2.18 -12.19
C HIS A 75 -1.57 3.02 -12.03
N PRO A 76 -1.99 3.32 -10.78
CA PRO A 76 -3.21 4.08 -10.54
C PRO A 76 -3.19 5.47 -11.17
N GLU A 77 -2.00 6.07 -11.27
CA GLU A 77 -1.82 7.38 -11.89
C GLU A 77 -2.29 7.43 -13.35
N THR A 78 -2.14 6.35 -14.09
CA THR A 78 -2.61 6.26 -15.49
C THR A 78 -4.13 6.25 -15.55
N ALA A 79 -4.79 5.47 -14.69
CA ALA A 79 -6.25 5.44 -14.61
C ALA A 79 -6.82 6.79 -14.15
N LEU A 80 -6.14 7.45 -13.20
CA LEU A 80 -6.54 8.75 -12.65
C LEU A 80 -6.40 9.88 -13.68
N ALA A 81 -5.34 9.86 -14.51
CA ALA A 81 -5.07 10.92 -15.49
C ALA A 81 -6.18 11.07 -16.55
N HIS A 82 -6.90 10.00 -16.84
CA HIS A 82 -7.92 9.95 -17.90
C HIS A 82 -9.36 9.86 -17.37
N SER A 83 -9.55 9.94 -16.05
CA SER A 83 -10.87 9.77 -15.46
C SER A 83 -11.56 11.10 -15.18
N SER A 84 -12.79 11.25 -15.69
CA SER A 84 -13.74 12.31 -15.30
C SER A 84 -14.72 11.85 -14.21
N LYS A 85 -14.53 10.65 -13.65
CA LYS A 85 -15.41 10.03 -12.66
C LYS A 85 -15.03 10.41 -11.23
N TYR A 86 -15.95 10.17 -10.30
CA TYR A 86 -15.61 10.17 -8.89
C TYR A 86 -14.62 9.04 -8.61
N VAL A 87 -13.53 9.37 -7.94
CA VAL A 87 -12.50 8.38 -7.60
C VAL A 87 -12.70 7.94 -6.17
N ILE A 88 -12.76 6.63 -5.93
CA ILE A 88 -12.87 6.06 -4.58
C ILE A 88 -11.75 5.04 -4.36
N MET A 89 -11.11 5.12 -3.19
CA MET A 89 -10.04 4.21 -2.77
C MET A 89 -9.96 4.09 -1.25
N THR A 90 -9.18 3.11 -0.77
CA THR A 90 -8.89 3.01 0.67
C THR A 90 -7.82 4.01 1.11
N HIS A 91 -7.79 4.36 2.43
CA HIS A 91 -6.73 5.18 3.03
C HIS A 91 -5.34 4.63 2.72
N ALA A 92 -5.15 3.32 2.88
CA ALA A 92 -3.88 2.68 2.59
C ALA A 92 -3.43 2.92 1.15
N ARG A 93 -4.37 2.89 0.20
CA ARG A 93 -4.10 3.16 -1.21
C ARG A 93 -3.83 4.63 -1.48
N PHE A 94 -4.64 5.51 -0.89
CA PHE A 94 -4.47 6.97 -1.00
C PHE A 94 -3.07 7.41 -0.57
N LEU A 95 -2.55 6.89 0.54
CA LEU A 95 -1.23 7.19 1.08
C LEU A 95 -0.06 6.75 0.18
N THR A 96 -0.31 5.89 -0.81
CA THR A 96 0.72 5.47 -1.79
C THR A 96 0.77 6.36 -3.04
N LEU A 97 -0.20 7.28 -3.20
CA LEU A 97 -0.24 8.13 -4.38
C LEU A 97 0.80 9.26 -4.29
N PRO A 98 1.49 9.57 -5.38
CA PRO A 98 2.40 10.70 -5.44
C PRO A 98 1.66 12.04 -5.30
N ASN A 99 2.24 13.00 -4.58
CA ASN A 99 1.67 14.35 -4.41
C ASN A 99 1.32 15.05 -5.74
N ARG A 100 2.08 14.78 -6.80
CA ARG A 100 1.81 15.35 -8.14
C ARG A 100 0.45 14.94 -8.70
N VAL A 101 -0.04 13.75 -8.33
CA VAL A 101 -1.36 13.26 -8.75
C VAL A 101 -2.45 13.91 -7.91
N LEU A 102 -2.25 14.00 -6.60
CA LEU A 102 -3.24 14.53 -5.64
C LEU A 102 -3.58 16.00 -5.89
N LYS A 103 -2.64 16.80 -6.40
CA LYS A 103 -2.86 18.23 -6.72
C LYS A 103 -4.00 18.48 -7.71
N ASN A 104 -4.39 17.49 -8.48
CA ASN A 104 -5.44 17.61 -9.49
C ASN A 104 -6.84 17.23 -8.98
N PHE A 105 -6.97 16.91 -7.69
CA PHE A 105 -8.22 16.45 -7.11
C PHE A 105 -8.61 17.22 -5.86
N GLU A 106 -9.91 17.48 -5.72
CA GLU A 106 -10.48 17.72 -4.40
C GLU A 106 -10.56 16.39 -3.67
N VAL A 107 -10.04 16.35 -2.44
CA VAL A 107 -9.91 15.12 -1.65
C VAL A 107 -10.83 15.20 -0.45
N LEU A 108 -11.74 14.23 -0.34
CA LEU A 108 -12.54 13.97 0.85
C LEU A 108 -11.95 12.75 1.55
N ILE A 109 -11.59 12.90 2.81
CA ILE A 109 -11.08 11.82 3.65
C ILE A 109 -12.17 11.52 4.68
N ASP A 110 -12.67 10.30 4.64
CA ASP A 110 -13.64 9.80 5.61
C ASP A 110 -12.90 9.19 6.79
N GLU A 111 -13.16 9.68 7.98
CA GLU A 111 -12.45 9.39 9.23
C GLU A 111 -11.01 9.93 9.30
N ASP A 112 -10.38 9.75 10.47
CA ASP A 112 -9.02 10.24 10.75
C ASP A 112 -7.96 9.32 10.13
N ILE A 113 -7.40 9.77 9.00
CA ILE A 113 -6.31 9.04 8.33
C ILE A 113 -5.03 8.97 9.19
N LEU A 114 -4.86 9.86 10.15
CA LEU A 114 -3.68 9.87 11.04
C LEU A 114 -3.61 8.57 11.84
N TYR A 115 -4.74 8.03 12.28
CA TYR A 115 -4.77 6.74 12.94
C TYR A 115 -4.20 5.63 12.05
N THR A 116 -4.59 5.58 10.78
CA THR A 116 -4.07 4.62 9.80
C THR A 116 -2.58 4.79 9.56
N MET A 117 -2.07 6.03 9.57
CA MET A 117 -0.65 6.31 9.42
C MET A 117 0.16 5.91 10.65
N LEU A 118 -0.34 6.20 11.85
CA LEU A 118 0.34 5.95 13.12
C LEU A 118 0.32 4.47 13.53
N THR A 119 -0.72 3.73 13.15
CA THR A 119 -0.90 2.32 13.51
C THR A 119 -0.29 1.33 12.51
N ARG A 120 0.39 1.81 11.47
CA ARG A 120 1.16 0.94 10.57
C ARG A 120 2.29 0.27 11.35
N THR A 121 2.02 -0.94 11.83
CA THR A 121 3.07 -1.83 12.33
C THR A 121 3.72 -2.53 11.16
N GLY A 122 4.99 -2.25 10.93
CA GLY A 122 5.83 -2.97 9.98
C GLY A 122 6.81 -3.87 10.73
N SER A 123 7.09 -5.06 10.21
CA SER A 123 8.21 -5.86 10.67
C SER A 123 9.42 -5.61 9.77
N VAL A 124 10.57 -5.37 10.38
CA VAL A 124 11.85 -5.22 9.66
C VAL A 124 12.77 -6.37 10.11
N GLN A 125 13.43 -7.01 9.15
CA GLN A 125 14.42 -8.02 9.49
C GLN A 125 15.60 -7.38 10.23
N ILE A 126 16.02 -8.00 11.34
CA ILE A 126 17.17 -7.53 12.15
C ILE A 126 18.43 -7.41 11.29
N SER A 127 18.65 -8.35 10.35
CA SER A 127 19.79 -8.31 9.43
C SER A 127 19.76 -7.07 8.53
N SER A 128 18.58 -6.66 8.05
CA SER A 128 18.41 -5.45 7.24
C SER A 128 18.64 -4.19 8.07
N LEU A 129 18.15 -4.17 9.32
CA LEU A 129 18.36 -3.08 10.25
C LEU A 129 19.84 -2.89 10.60
N LYS A 130 20.56 -4.01 10.88
CA LYS A 130 22.01 -4.00 11.12
C LYS A 130 22.80 -3.53 9.89
N LYS A 131 22.37 -3.86 8.66
CA LYS A 131 22.98 -3.33 7.42
C LYS A 131 22.75 -1.83 7.26
N ALA A 132 21.55 -1.34 7.54
CA ALA A 132 21.23 0.08 7.45
C ALA A 132 21.99 0.92 8.48
N LEU A 133 22.17 0.41 9.71
CA LEU A 133 23.03 1.04 10.72
C LEU A 133 24.49 1.16 10.24
N LYS A 134 25.06 0.08 9.68
CA LYS A 134 26.44 0.11 9.13
C LYS A 134 26.60 1.07 7.95
N ALA A 135 25.55 1.30 7.20
CA ALA A 135 25.53 2.22 6.08
C ALA A 135 25.25 3.68 6.48
N ASN A 136 25.11 3.98 7.78
CA ASN A 136 24.81 5.31 8.32
C ASN A 136 23.60 6.00 7.65
N VAL A 137 22.55 5.24 7.37
CA VAL A 137 21.33 5.73 6.69
C VAL A 137 20.44 6.54 7.64
N PHE A 138 20.61 6.38 8.95
CA PHE A 138 19.79 7.03 9.97
C PHE A 138 20.51 8.26 10.58
N SER A 139 19.72 9.20 11.12
CA SER A 139 20.30 10.25 11.95
C SER A 139 20.99 9.67 13.21
N PRO A 140 21.96 10.35 13.80
CA PRO A 140 22.68 9.85 14.99
C PRO A 140 21.75 9.46 16.16
N GLU A 141 20.69 10.23 16.38
CA GLU A 141 19.69 9.96 17.42
C GLU A 141 18.93 8.66 17.15
N LYS A 142 18.51 8.44 15.88
CA LYS A 142 17.83 7.20 15.47
C LYS A 142 18.74 5.99 15.49
N GLN A 143 20.03 6.15 15.24
CA GLN A 143 20.99 5.05 15.36
C GLN A 143 21.09 4.54 16.79
N ILE A 144 21.18 5.46 17.78
CA ILE A 144 21.22 5.12 19.20
C ILE A 144 19.95 4.35 19.61
N GLU A 145 18.77 4.87 19.25
CA GLU A 145 17.48 4.24 19.56
C GLU A 145 17.38 2.80 19.01
N ILE A 146 17.81 2.60 17.76
CA ILE A 146 17.79 1.29 17.10
C ILE A 146 18.80 0.32 17.74
N GLU A 147 20.00 0.79 18.09
CA GLU A 147 21.01 -0.03 18.77
C GLU A 147 20.54 -0.49 20.15
N GLU A 148 19.86 0.37 20.91
CA GLU A 148 19.25 0.01 22.19
C GLU A 148 18.17 -1.05 22.03
N LEU A 149 17.29 -0.91 21.04
CA LEU A 149 16.25 -1.90 20.74
C LEU A 149 16.85 -3.27 20.35
N LEU A 150 17.95 -3.29 19.59
CA LEU A 150 18.65 -4.51 19.23
C LEU A 150 19.27 -5.21 20.44
N LYS A 151 19.87 -4.44 21.37
CA LYS A 151 20.43 -4.97 22.63
C LYS A 151 19.37 -5.60 23.54
N LEU A 152 18.17 -4.97 23.63
CA LEU A 152 17.06 -5.49 24.43
C LEU A 152 16.55 -6.85 23.92
N LYS A 153 16.70 -7.11 22.63
CA LYS A 153 16.28 -8.39 22.04
C LYS A 153 17.33 -9.48 22.21
N ASP A 154 18.62 -9.16 22.09
CA ASP A 154 19.71 -10.11 22.28
C ASP A 154 19.81 -10.60 23.75
N ASN A 155 19.27 -9.82 24.71
CA ASN A 155 19.20 -10.17 26.15
C ASN A 155 17.97 -11.01 26.54
N LYS A 156 17.08 -11.34 25.60
CA LYS A 156 15.85 -12.14 25.87
C LYS A 156 15.90 -13.54 25.23
N CYS A 157 17.04 -13.95 24.70
CA CYS A 157 17.27 -15.31 24.17
C CYS A 157 18.06 -16.17 25.12
#